data_7a31df0826b277c6ed22087f4bc6c2eb
#
_entry.id   7a31df0826b277c6ed22087f4bc6c2eb
#
_cell.length_a   1.000
_cell.length_b   1.000
_cell.length_c   1.000
_cell.angle_alpha   90.00
_cell.angle_beta   90.00
_cell.angle_gamma   90.00
#
_symmetry.space_group_name_H-M   'P 1'
#
loop_
_entity.id
_entity.type
_entity.pdbx_description
1 polymer ?
#
loop_
_entity_poly.entity_id
_entity_poly.type
_entity_poly.pdbx_seq_one_letter_code
_entity_poly.pdbx_strand_id
1 'polypeptide(L)'
;MSKTYVVALDQGTTSSRAMLIDREGRVADVVQNPFPQIFPKPGWVEHDPRDILSSQLGALTELLVSNDLGPRDIDSIGITNQRETTVVWNRETGQPVANAIVWQCRRTAPLVEELCGVPEIAAEVTRRTGLVPDAYFSASKIRWILDNVPGAREDALQGKLAFGTVDSWLLWALTQGEVHATDVTNASRTMLFNIHDMKWDPWLLDLFDIPASMLPEVRPSSGDFGVTRNPAVFPGVPIRGIAGDQQAALFGQCCFSPGQAKNTYGTGCFLLMNTGHEACESKNGLVTTVAASAPDAKGPEYALEGSVFMSGALLQWLRDEMGLIDDVADTCEIARSVDSTEGVYIVPAFTGLGAPYWDAEARGTVVGLTRGSTRAHFVRAALESLAYQVHDLVVAMEADSGVKLSELNVDGGASKNDFLMQFQCDMLRTSLHRPQNAETTAVGAAYLAGLSTGFWESTDQLRGLRTTDDVYEPQMDHTRHAELLEGWRRAVGHAKTK
;
A
#
# COMPACT_ATOMS: atom_id res chain seq x y z
N MET A 1 15.61 -0.32 -33.58
CA MET A 1 14.85 0.80 -33.04
C MET A 1 14.95 0.70 -31.51
N SER A 2 15.15 1.79 -30.80
CA SER A 2 15.18 1.78 -29.33
C SER A 2 13.77 1.52 -28.83
N LYS A 3 13.60 0.67 -27.82
CA LYS A 3 12.35 0.47 -27.12
C LYS A 3 11.87 1.78 -26.51
N THR A 4 10.57 2.04 -26.56
CA THR A 4 10.00 3.37 -26.31
C THR A 4 9.34 3.47 -24.94
N TYR A 5 8.78 2.35 -24.45
CA TYR A 5 7.96 2.34 -23.23
C TYR A 5 8.31 1.18 -22.29
N VAL A 6 8.10 1.41 -21.01
CA VAL A 6 7.88 0.38 -20.01
C VAL A 6 6.38 0.30 -19.72
N VAL A 7 5.83 -0.90 -19.64
CA VAL A 7 4.43 -1.11 -19.26
C VAL A 7 4.35 -1.39 -17.76
N ALA A 8 3.47 -0.69 -17.06
CA ALA A 8 3.11 -1.04 -15.68
C ALA A 8 1.73 -1.70 -15.66
N LEU A 9 1.62 -2.82 -14.94
CA LEU A 9 0.36 -3.46 -14.58
C LEU A 9 0.08 -3.17 -13.10
N ASP A 10 -1.00 -2.44 -12.84
CA ASP A 10 -1.42 -2.08 -11.48
C ASP A 10 -2.75 -2.78 -11.16
N GLN A 11 -2.66 -3.84 -10.36
CA GLN A 11 -3.82 -4.62 -9.95
C GLN A 11 -4.31 -4.15 -8.57
N GLY A 12 -5.22 -3.20 -8.55
CA GLY A 12 -5.84 -2.67 -7.33
C GLY A 12 -6.96 -3.54 -6.78
N THR A 13 -7.58 -3.09 -5.68
CA THR A 13 -8.65 -3.84 -5.02
C THR A 13 -9.95 -3.87 -5.85
N THR A 14 -10.25 -2.82 -6.61
CA THR A 14 -11.53 -2.69 -7.34
C THR A 14 -11.41 -2.65 -8.85
N SER A 15 -10.19 -2.49 -9.35
CA SER A 15 -9.91 -2.36 -10.78
C SER A 15 -8.48 -2.77 -11.10
N SER A 16 -8.25 -3.16 -12.34
CA SER A 16 -6.94 -3.42 -12.93
C SER A 16 -6.60 -2.31 -13.90
N ARG A 17 -5.35 -1.85 -13.89
CA ARG A 17 -4.84 -0.82 -14.79
C ARG A 17 -3.65 -1.32 -15.59
N ALA A 18 -3.48 -0.79 -16.78
CA ALA A 18 -2.27 -0.92 -17.57
C ALA A 18 -1.85 0.49 -18.02
N MET A 19 -0.56 0.80 -17.90
CA MET A 19 -0.02 2.13 -18.17
C MET A 19 1.23 2.05 -19.03
N LEU A 20 1.40 3.02 -19.93
CA LEU A 20 2.62 3.23 -20.68
C LEU A 20 3.44 4.33 -20.01
N ILE A 21 4.69 4.03 -19.68
CA ILE A 21 5.62 4.99 -19.11
C ILE A 21 6.78 5.22 -20.09
N ASP A 22 7.01 6.48 -20.47
CA ASP A 22 8.06 6.88 -21.39
C ASP A 22 9.43 7.05 -20.69
N ARG A 23 10.49 7.40 -21.46
CA ARG A 23 11.84 7.60 -20.90
C ARG A 23 11.95 8.79 -19.97
N GLU A 24 11.07 9.75 -20.09
CA GLU A 24 10.95 10.93 -19.23
C GLU A 24 10.14 10.63 -17.94
N GLY A 25 9.74 9.38 -17.73
CA GLY A 25 8.97 8.96 -16.54
C GLY A 25 7.50 9.40 -16.56
N ARG A 26 7.01 9.89 -17.70
CA ARG A 26 5.62 10.35 -17.83
C ARG A 26 4.70 9.19 -18.20
N VAL A 27 3.50 9.20 -17.64
CA VAL A 27 2.42 8.32 -18.09
C VAL A 27 1.91 8.83 -19.43
N ALA A 28 2.20 8.07 -20.49
CA ALA A 28 1.79 8.41 -21.85
C ALA A 28 0.32 8.05 -22.11
N ASP A 29 -0.15 6.92 -21.55
CA ASP A 29 -1.55 6.49 -21.63
C ASP A 29 -1.87 5.51 -20.50
N VAL A 30 -3.17 5.38 -20.17
CA VAL A 30 -3.69 4.51 -19.12
C VAL A 30 -5.04 3.92 -19.52
N VAL A 31 -5.18 2.62 -19.30
CA VAL A 31 -6.47 1.91 -19.42
C VAL A 31 -6.79 1.28 -18.07
N GLN A 32 -8.05 1.42 -17.64
CA GLN A 32 -8.54 0.91 -16.37
C GLN A 32 -9.83 0.11 -16.56
N ASN A 33 -9.85 -1.13 -16.07
CA ASN A 33 -11.01 -2.02 -16.11
C ASN A 33 -11.43 -2.41 -14.70
N PRO A 34 -12.66 -2.12 -14.26
CA PRO A 34 -13.19 -2.60 -12.99
C PRO A 34 -13.48 -4.11 -13.07
N PHE A 35 -13.54 -4.76 -11.91
CA PHE A 35 -13.98 -6.15 -11.78
C PHE A 35 -14.90 -6.34 -10.57
N PRO A 36 -15.75 -7.41 -10.56
CA PRO A 36 -16.72 -7.62 -9.51
C PRO A 36 -16.09 -7.86 -8.13
N GLN A 37 -16.72 -7.31 -7.10
CA GLN A 37 -16.42 -7.58 -5.70
C GLN A 37 -17.44 -8.56 -5.14
N ILE A 38 -17.03 -9.55 -4.37
CA ILE A 38 -17.90 -10.63 -3.85
C ILE A 38 -17.93 -10.54 -2.32
N PHE A 39 -19.13 -10.45 -1.75
CA PHE A 39 -19.39 -10.35 -0.31
C PHE A 39 -20.29 -11.49 0.18
N PRO A 40 -19.76 -12.73 0.36
CA PRO A 40 -20.59 -13.90 0.64
C PRO A 40 -21.31 -13.86 1.99
N LYS A 41 -20.66 -13.23 3.01
CA LYS A 41 -21.18 -13.09 4.38
C LYS A 41 -20.66 -11.77 4.98
N PRO A 42 -21.27 -11.25 6.05
CA PRO A 42 -20.73 -10.09 6.76
C PRO A 42 -19.27 -10.27 7.14
N GLY A 43 -18.42 -9.30 6.78
CA GLY A 43 -16.98 -9.34 7.03
C GLY A 43 -16.18 -10.25 6.09
N TRP A 44 -16.80 -10.92 5.12
CA TRP A 44 -16.13 -11.72 4.10
C TRP A 44 -16.01 -10.93 2.81
N VAL A 45 -14.81 -10.91 2.23
CA VAL A 45 -14.52 -10.25 0.96
C VAL A 45 -13.72 -11.19 0.08
N GLU A 46 -14.19 -11.39 -1.15
CA GLU A 46 -13.60 -12.29 -2.13
C GLU A 46 -13.52 -11.64 -3.51
N HIS A 47 -12.56 -12.12 -4.31
CA HIS A 47 -12.50 -11.88 -5.76
C HIS A 47 -12.44 -13.21 -6.52
N ASP A 48 -13.03 -13.29 -7.70
CA ASP A 48 -12.72 -14.40 -8.61
C ASP A 48 -11.32 -14.13 -9.23
N PRO A 49 -10.33 -15.01 -9.04
CA PRO A 49 -9.00 -14.83 -9.64
C PRO A 49 -9.03 -14.75 -11.18
N ARG A 50 -10.07 -15.28 -11.81
CA ARG A 50 -10.26 -15.19 -13.27
C ARG A 50 -10.71 -13.80 -13.69
N ASP A 51 -11.54 -13.12 -12.89
CA ASP A 51 -11.94 -11.73 -13.13
C ASP A 51 -10.75 -10.78 -12.96
N ILE A 52 -9.91 -11.00 -11.94
CA ILE A 52 -8.63 -10.29 -11.78
C ILE A 52 -7.77 -10.43 -13.04
N LEU A 53 -7.56 -11.66 -13.50
CA LEU A 53 -6.74 -11.94 -14.68
C LEU A 53 -7.36 -11.33 -15.95
N SER A 54 -8.65 -11.54 -16.18
CA SER A 54 -9.33 -11.09 -17.40
C SER A 54 -9.37 -9.57 -17.50
N SER A 55 -9.64 -8.87 -16.38
CA SER A 55 -9.62 -7.40 -16.36
C SER A 55 -8.21 -6.84 -16.59
N GLN A 56 -7.17 -7.49 -16.04
CA GLN A 56 -5.78 -7.07 -16.24
C GLN A 56 -5.31 -7.30 -17.69
N LEU A 57 -5.60 -8.47 -18.26
CA LEU A 57 -5.28 -8.77 -19.66
C LEU A 57 -6.08 -7.87 -20.62
N GLY A 58 -7.35 -7.59 -20.29
CA GLY A 58 -8.19 -6.67 -21.04
C GLY A 58 -7.60 -5.27 -21.09
N ALA A 59 -7.22 -4.71 -19.91
CA ALA A 59 -6.61 -3.39 -19.82
C ALA A 59 -5.29 -3.32 -20.62
N LEU A 60 -4.44 -4.34 -20.48
CA LEU A 60 -3.18 -4.41 -21.22
C LEU A 60 -3.39 -4.50 -22.73
N THR A 61 -4.30 -5.37 -23.18
CA THR A 61 -4.59 -5.53 -24.62
C THR A 61 -5.15 -4.25 -25.21
N GLU A 62 -6.10 -3.61 -24.55
CA GLU A 62 -6.68 -2.33 -24.98
C GLU A 62 -5.61 -1.24 -25.08
N LEU A 63 -4.75 -1.12 -24.06
CA LEU A 63 -3.65 -0.16 -24.04
C LEU A 63 -2.71 -0.33 -25.24
N LEU A 64 -2.30 -1.56 -25.55
CA LEU A 64 -1.39 -1.84 -26.66
C LEU A 64 -2.04 -1.59 -28.02
N VAL A 65 -3.30 -2.00 -28.20
CA VAL A 65 -4.04 -1.82 -29.44
C VAL A 65 -4.36 -0.34 -29.71
N SER A 66 -4.81 0.40 -28.69
CA SER A 66 -5.16 1.82 -28.82
C SER A 66 -3.97 2.69 -29.22
N ASN A 67 -2.76 2.26 -28.85
CA ASN A 67 -1.52 2.97 -29.15
C ASN A 67 -0.75 2.40 -30.35
N ASP A 68 -1.30 1.43 -31.08
CA ASP A 68 -0.66 0.74 -32.23
C ASP A 68 0.75 0.20 -31.89
N LEU A 69 0.91 -0.37 -30.65
CA LEU A 69 2.18 -0.86 -30.14
C LEU A 69 2.35 -2.36 -30.38
N GLY A 70 3.58 -2.76 -30.68
CA GLY A 70 4.01 -4.15 -30.78
C GLY A 70 5.07 -4.53 -29.71
N PRO A 71 5.49 -5.81 -29.67
CA PRO A 71 6.48 -6.30 -28.67
C PRO A 71 7.84 -5.57 -28.76
N ARG A 72 8.15 -4.97 -29.91
CA ARG A 72 9.41 -4.27 -30.15
C ARG A 72 9.45 -2.87 -29.51
N ASP A 73 8.27 -2.31 -29.24
CA ASP A 73 8.13 -0.96 -28.68
C ASP A 73 8.21 -0.99 -27.15
N ILE A 74 7.96 -2.17 -26.55
CA ILE A 74 7.94 -2.38 -25.10
C ILE A 74 9.29 -2.90 -24.62
N ASP A 75 9.89 -2.22 -23.65
CA ASP A 75 11.14 -2.63 -23.02
C ASP A 75 10.91 -3.78 -22.06
N SER A 76 10.03 -3.56 -21.10
CA SER A 76 9.73 -4.50 -20.03
C SER A 76 8.36 -4.24 -19.42
N ILE A 77 7.90 -5.18 -18.60
CA ILE A 77 6.69 -5.08 -17.80
C ILE A 77 7.08 -5.03 -16.31
N GLY A 78 6.50 -4.06 -15.60
CA GLY A 78 6.46 -4.02 -14.14
C GLY A 78 5.07 -4.36 -13.63
N ILE A 79 4.98 -5.11 -12.53
CA ILE A 79 3.71 -5.52 -11.89
C ILE A 79 3.66 -4.91 -10.49
N THR A 80 2.55 -4.27 -10.17
CA THR A 80 2.21 -3.91 -8.79
C THR A 80 0.80 -4.38 -8.47
N ASN A 81 0.52 -4.65 -7.21
CA ASN A 81 -0.72 -5.31 -6.82
C ASN A 81 -1.19 -4.94 -5.43
N GLN A 82 -2.51 -5.05 -5.20
CA GLN A 82 -3.05 -5.15 -3.85
C GLN A 82 -2.35 -6.26 -3.09
N ARG A 83 -1.82 -5.96 -1.91
CA ARG A 83 -1.04 -6.91 -1.12
C ARG A 83 -1.94 -7.90 -0.37
N GLU A 84 -1.38 -8.97 0.18
CA GLU A 84 -1.97 -9.96 1.10
C GLU A 84 -3.15 -10.76 0.54
N THR A 85 -3.80 -10.31 -0.53
CA THR A 85 -4.89 -11.05 -1.18
C THR A 85 -4.36 -12.40 -1.67
N THR A 86 -5.01 -13.46 -1.21
CA THR A 86 -4.51 -14.84 -1.26
C THR A 86 -5.19 -15.62 -2.37
N VAL A 87 -4.41 -16.15 -3.31
CA VAL A 87 -4.86 -17.04 -4.38
C VAL A 87 -4.22 -18.40 -4.20
N VAL A 88 -5.01 -19.48 -4.33
CA VAL A 88 -4.52 -20.86 -4.37
C VAL A 88 -5.06 -21.52 -5.63
N TRP A 89 -4.17 -22.16 -6.40
CA TRP A 89 -4.55 -22.81 -7.65
C TRP A 89 -3.84 -24.15 -7.84
N ASN A 90 -4.42 -24.99 -8.68
CA ASN A 90 -3.82 -26.26 -9.08
C ASN A 90 -2.77 -26.02 -10.17
N ARG A 91 -1.54 -26.52 -9.98
CA ARG A 91 -0.39 -26.32 -10.88
C ARG A 91 -0.58 -26.97 -12.26
N GLU A 92 -1.29 -28.11 -12.32
CA GLU A 92 -1.47 -28.85 -13.56
C GLU A 92 -2.55 -28.21 -14.45
N THR A 93 -3.64 -27.76 -13.82
CA THR A 93 -4.79 -27.21 -14.56
C THR A 93 -4.76 -25.70 -14.67
N GLY A 94 -3.97 -25.01 -13.86
CA GLY A 94 -3.97 -23.57 -13.74
C GLY A 94 -5.28 -22.99 -13.16
N GLN A 95 -6.17 -23.84 -12.60
CA GLN A 95 -7.47 -23.40 -12.08
C GLN A 95 -7.40 -23.05 -10.60
N PRO A 96 -7.94 -21.89 -10.17
CA PRO A 96 -8.10 -21.57 -8.78
C PRO A 96 -8.97 -22.63 -8.08
N VAL A 97 -8.60 -23.01 -6.84
CA VAL A 97 -9.39 -23.98 -6.04
C VAL A 97 -10.52 -23.30 -5.27
N ALA A 98 -10.44 -22.00 -5.11
CA ALA A 98 -11.44 -21.15 -4.46
C ALA A 98 -11.31 -19.71 -4.98
N ASN A 99 -12.28 -18.86 -4.64
CA ASN A 99 -12.13 -17.42 -4.81
C ASN A 99 -10.92 -16.91 -3.99
N ALA A 100 -10.25 -15.87 -4.49
CA ALA A 100 -9.20 -15.18 -3.74
C ALA A 100 -9.79 -14.57 -2.47
N ILE A 101 -9.14 -14.80 -1.33
CA ILE A 101 -9.52 -14.16 -0.06
C ILE A 101 -8.80 -12.83 0.03
N VAL A 102 -9.59 -11.74 0.00
CA VAL A 102 -9.07 -10.36 -0.07
C VAL A 102 -8.48 -9.94 1.28
N TRP A 103 -7.50 -9.05 1.25
CA TRP A 103 -6.83 -8.49 2.42
C TRP A 103 -7.80 -7.93 3.49
N GLN A 104 -8.95 -7.38 3.07
CA GLN A 104 -9.99 -6.84 3.95
C GLN A 104 -10.82 -7.91 4.68
N CYS A 105 -10.72 -9.18 4.25
CA CYS A 105 -11.57 -10.25 4.75
C CYS A 105 -11.23 -10.64 6.18
N ARG A 106 -12.24 -10.65 7.07
CA ARG A 106 -12.06 -10.95 8.50
C ARG A 106 -12.38 -12.40 8.89
N ARG A 107 -12.69 -13.29 7.91
CA ARG A 107 -13.10 -14.69 8.20
C ARG A 107 -12.11 -15.50 9.02
N THR A 108 -10.83 -15.15 8.93
CA THR A 108 -9.74 -15.88 9.60
C THR A 108 -9.32 -15.24 10.93
N ALA A 109 -10.00 -14.18 11.39
CA ALA A 109 -9.66 -13.55 12.67
C ALA A 109 -9.74 -14.53 13.87
N PRO A 110 -10.75 -15.43 13.98
CA PRO A 110 -10.75 -16.43 15.06
C PRO A 110 -9.58 -17.42 15.00
N LEU A 111 -9.13 -17.80 13.80
CA LEU A 111 -7.98 -18.68 13.61
C LEU A 111 -6.68 -17.98 14.06
N VAL A 112 -6.53 -16.71 13.75
CA VAL A 112 -5.35 -15.93 14.20
C VAL A 112 -5.34 -15.81 15.73
N GLU A 113 -6.49 -15.55 16.33
CA GLU A 113 -6.61 -15.52 17.80
C GLU A 113 -6.28 -16.87 18.42
N GLU A 114 -6.73 -17.97 17.84
CA GLU A 114 -6.42 -19.33 18.29
C GLU A 114 -4.91 -19.64 18.24
N LEU A 115 -4.25 -19.31 17.10
CA LEU A 115 -2.85 -19.66 16.87
C LEU A 115 -1.87 -18.66 17.52
N CYS A 116 -2.20 -17.39 17.51
CA CYS A 116 -1.30 -16.30 17.89
C CYS A 116 -1.77 -15.50 19.13
N GLY A 117 -2.88 -15.86 19.76
CA GLY A 117 -3.42 -15.16 20.94
C GLY A 117 -2.55 -15.28 22.19
N VAL A 118 -1.58 -16.21 22.20
CA VAL A 118 -0.56 -16.31 23.26
C VAL A 118 0.51 -15.25 23.04
N PRO A 119 0.79 -14.36 24.04
CA PRO A 119 1.70 -13.23 23.86
C PRO A 119 3.10 -13.60 23.34
N GLU A 120 3.64 -14.73 23.78
CA GLU A 120 4.96 -15.22 23.37
C GLU A 120 4.97 -15.63 21.88
N ILE A 121 3.89 -16.24 21.40
CA ILE A 121 3.74 -16.61 19.98
C ILE A 121 3.55 -15.35 19.15
N ALA A 122 2.70 -14.42 19.58
CA ALA A 122 2.50 -13.14 18.90
C ALA A 122 3.83 -12.37 18.76
N ALA A 123 4.60 -12.29 19.86
CA ALA A 123 5.90 -11.63 19.85
C ALA A 123 6.90 -12.31 18.88
N GLU A 124 6.91 -13.65 18.83
CA GLU A 124 7.81 -14.39 17.93
C GLU A 124 7.40 -14.22 16.46
N VAL A 125 6.09 -14.19 16.13
CA VAL A 125 5.59 -13.84 14.78
C VAL A 125 6.06 -12.44 14.41
N THR A 126 5.82 -11.44 15.28
CA THR A 126 6.22 -10.05 15.04
C THR A 126 7.74 -9.93 14.85
N ARG A 127 8.52 -10.57 15.69
CA ARG A 127 10.00 -10.55 15.61
C ARG A 127 10.51 -11.09 14.26
N ARG A 128 9.91 -12.18 13.73
CA ARG A 128 10.33 -12.80 12.46
C ARG A 128 9.85 -12.04 11.24
N THR A 129 8.63 -11.52 11.30
CA THR A 129 7.94 -10.98 10.12
C THR A 129 7.85 -9.46 10.07
N GLY A 130 8.06 -8.78 11.19
CA GLY A 130 7.77 -7.34 11.35
C GLY A 130 6.27 -7.02 11.43
N LEU A 131 5.40 -8.04 11.41
CA LEU A 131 3.95 -7.88 11.33
C LEU A 131 3.30 -8.18 12.70
N VAL A 132 2.24 -7.44 13.02
CA VAL A 132 1.34 -7.80 14.12
C VAL A 132 0.43 -8.93 13.62
N PRO A 133 0.26 -10.05 14.36
CA PRO A 133 -0.64 -11.12 13.94
C PRO A 133 -2.07 -10.64 13.69
N ASP A 134 -2.53 -10.73 12.45
CA ASP A 134 -3.87 -10.31 12.05
C ASP A 134 -4.38 -11.08 10.83
N ALA A 135 -5.69 -11.20 10.69
CA ALA A 135 -6.37 -11.77 9.53
C ALA A 135 -6.11 -11.00 8.22
N TYR A 136 -5.52 -9.84 8.31
CA TYR A 136 -5.08 -9.01 7.17
C TYR A 136 -4.08 -9.75 6.29
N PHE A 137 -3.13 -10.49 6.89
CA PHE A 137 -2.03 -11.15 6.19
C PHE A 137 -2.39 -12.52 5.62
N SER A 138 -1.59 -13.05 4.68
CA SER A 138 -1.97 -14.21 3.84
C SER A 138 -1.99 -15.55 4.59
N ALA A 139 -1.12 -15.78 5.59
CA ALA A 139 -0.92 -17.09 6.22
C ALA A 139 -2.24 -17.74 6.68
N SER A 140 -3.04 -17.01 7.45
CA SER A 140 -4.32 -17.51 7.97
C SER A 140 -5.33 -17.82 6.86
N LYS A 141 -5.27 -17.10 5.73
CA LYS A 141 -6.16 -17.32 4.57
C LYS A 141 -5.78 -18.59 3.82
N ILE A 142 -4.46 -18.86 3.66
CA ILE A 142 -3.98 -20.12 3.07
C ILE A 142 -4.45 -21.29 3.92
N ARG A 143 -4.21 -21.23 5.25
CA ARG A 143 -4.65 -22.26 6.18
C ARG A 143 -6.16 -22.49 6.10
N TRP A 144 -6.95 -21.42 6.05
CA TRP A 144 -8.40 -21.52 5.92
C TRP A 144 -8.83 -22.24 4.62
N ILE A 145 -8.18 -21.93 3.49
CA ILE A 145 -8.47 -22.61 2.20
C ILE A 145 -8.17 -24.11 2.32
N LEU A 146 -7.02 -24.48 2.89
CA LEU A 146 -6.63 -25.87 3.05
C LEU A 146 -7.61 -26.66 3.95
N ASP A 147 -8.18 -26.02 4.95
CA ASP A 147 -9.10 -26.66 5.90
C ASP A 147 -10.57 -26.72 5.40
N ASN A 148 -10.99 -25.76 4.54
CA ASN A 148 -12.37 -25.60 4.17
C ASN A 148 -12.73 -25.94 2.71
N VAL A 149 -11.71 -26.07 1.84
CA VAL A 149 -11.95 -26.49 0.45
C VAL A 149 -11.70 -27.99 0.34
N PRO A 150 -12.71 -28.79 -0.07
CA PRO A 150 -12.59 -30.24 -0.15
C PRO A 150 -11.41 -30.69 -1.01
N GLY A 151 -10.54 -31.53 -0.48
CA GLY A 151 -9.36 -32.10 -1.17
C GLY A 151 -8.15 -31.16 -1.24
N ALA A 152 -8.29 -29.88 -0.84
CA ALA A 152 -7.19 -28.92 -0.97
C ALA A 152 -5.97 -29.28 -0.13
N ARG A 153 -6.16 -29.78 1.09
CA ARG A 153 -5.06 -30.18 1.97
C ARG A 153 -4.29 -31.38 1.40
N GLU A 154 -5.00 -32.40 0.93
CA GLU A 154 -4.40 -33.57 0.31
C GLU A 154 -3.62 -33.21 -0.95
N ASP A 155 -4.19 -32.37 -1.81
CA ASP A 155 -3.52 -31.91 -3.03
C ASP A 155 -2.30 -31.02 -2.71
N ALA A 156 -2.36 -30.19 -1.66
CA ALA A 156 -1.22 -29.42 -1.19
C ALA A 156 -0.07 -30.31 -0.70
N LEU A 157 -0.38 -31.33 0.11
CA LEU A 157 0.62 -32.29 0.58
C LEU A 157 1.25 -33.10 -0.55
N GLN A 158 0.52 -33.31 -1.66
CA GLN A 158 1.02 -33.95 -2.87
C GLN A 158 1.79 -32.99 -3.80
N GLY A 159 1.94 -31.72 -3.42
CA GLY A 159 2.63 -30.70 -4.21
C GLY A 159 1.88 -30.20 -5.46
N LYS A 160 0.59 -30.52 -5.59
CA LYS A 160 -0.24 -30.13 -6.72
C LYS A 160 -0.71 -28.69 -6.67
N LEU A 161 -0.73 -28.07 -5.50
CA LEU A 161 -1.21 -26.70 -5.34
C LEU A 161 -0.07 -25.69 -5.32
N ALA A 162 -0.36 -24.51 -5.82
CA ALA A 162 0.45 -23.32 -5.70
C ALA A 162 -0.33 -22.24 -4.91
N PHE A 163 0.37 -21.51 -4.11
CA PHE A 163 -0.08 -20.28 -3.47
C PHE A 163 0.62 -19.07 -4.09
N GLY A 164 -0.06 -17.95 -4.16
CA GLY A 164 0.53 -16.64 -4.43
C GLY A 164 -0.35 -15.51 -3.95
N THR A 165 0.28 -14.37 -3.76
CA THR A 165 -0.38 -13.09 -3.80
C THR A 165 -0.72 -12.77 -5.26
N VAL A 166 -1.42 -11.67 -5.52
CA VAL A 166 -1.94 -11.38 -6.86
C VAL A 166 -0.83 -11.26 -7.91
N ASP A 167 0.33 -10.75 -7.54
CA ASP A 167 1.52 -10.70 -8.42
C ASP A 167 1.91 -12.09 -8.95
N SER A 168 2.02 -13.08 -8.05
CA SER A 168 2.37 -14.45 -8.42
C SER A 168 1.31 -15.08 -9.33
N TRP A 169 0.03 -14.80 -9.09
CA TRP A 169 -1.07 -15.27 -9.95
C TRP A 169 -0.98 -14.67 -11.35
N LEU A 170 -0.76 -13.35 -11.45
CA LEU A 170 -0.57 -12.67 -12.74
C LEU A 170 0.68 -13.16 -13.45
N LEU A 171 1.79 -13.30 -12.74
CA LEU A 171 3.05 -13.80 -13.29
C LEU A 171 2.89 -15.21 -13.85
N TRP A 172 2.26 -16.12 -13.07
CA TRP A 172 1.94 -17.47 -13.51
C TRP A 172 1.14 -17.48 -14.81
N ALA A 173 0.09 -16.68 -14.90
CA ALA A 173 -0.76 -16.59 -16.07
C ALA A 173 -0.06 -15.95 -17.28
N LEU A 174 0.72 -14.89 -17.08
CA LEU A 174 1.49 -14.22 -18.12
C LEU A 174 2.59 -15.12 -18.73
N THR A 175 3.20 -15.96 -17.90
CA THR A 175 4.25 -16.91 -18.31
C THR A 175 3.72 -18.30 -18.69
N GLN A 176 2.39 -18.50 -18.71
CA GLN A 176 1.74 -19.79 -18.96
C GLN A 176 2.25 -20.93 -18.05
N GLY A 177 2.47 -20.62 -16.79
CA GLY A 177 2.88 -21.60 -15.77
C GLY A 177 4.39 -21.85 -15.71
N GLU A 178 5.21 -21.19 -16.51
CA GLU A 178 6.67 -21.39 -16.49
C GLU A 178 7.30 -20.82 -15.21
N VAL A 179 6.76 -19.73 -14.66
CA VAL A 179 7.33 -19.04 -13.49
C VAL A 179 6.32 -18.97 -12.34
N HIS A 180 6.70 -19.53 -11.19
CA HIS A 180 6.01 -19.39 -9.93
C HIS A 180 6.91 -18.66 -8.94
N ALA A 181 6.84 -17.34 -8.96
CA ALA A 181 7.67 -16.47 -8.12
C ALA A 181 6.84 -15.29 -7.57
N THR A 182 7.37 -14.67 -6.55
CA THR A 182 6.94 -13.40 -5.96
C THR A 182 8.15 -12.54 -5.66
N ASP A 183 7.95 -11.28 -5.29
CA ASP A 183 9.03 -10.44 -4.84
C ASP A 183 9.11 -10.36 -3.29
N VAL A 184 10.22 -9.81 -2.79
CA VAL A 184 10.45 -9.66 -1.34
C VAL A 184 9.41 -8.80 -0.65
N THR A 185 8.83 -7.80 -1.34
CA THR A 185 7.83 -6.91 -0.74
C THR A 185 6.50 -7.62 -0.53
N ASN A 186 6.01 -8.38 -1.50
CA ASN A 186 4.82 -9.21 -1.36
C ASN A 186 5.04 -10.36 -0.37
N ALA A 187 6.19 -11.04 -0.44
CA ALA A 187 6.54 -12.10 0.50
C ALA A 187 6.50 -11.61 1.95
N SER A 188 7.02 -10.42 2.24
CA SER A 188 7.02 -9.82 3.58
C SER A 188 5.62 -9.55 4.15
N ARG A 189 4.58 -9.56 3.30
CA ARG A 189 3.18 -9.34 3.72
C ARG A 189 2.39 -10.62 3.96
N THR A 190 3.02 -11.77 3.85
CA THR A 190 2.34 -13.06 3.97
C THR A 190 2.19 -13.57 5.41
N MET A 191 2.97 -13.05 6.35
CA MET A 191 3.16 -13.59 7.71
C MET A 191 3.78 -15.01 7.71
N LEU A 192 4.51 -15.35 6.62
CA LEU A 192 5.26 -16.60 6.46
C LEU A 192 6.74 -16.36 6.14
N PHE A 193 7.11 -15.11 5.89
CA PHE A 193 8.44 -14.71 5.42
C PHE A 193 9.24 -14.09 6.56
N ASN A 194 10.45 -14.60 6.78
CA ASN A 194 11.38 -14.01 7.75
C ASN A 194 12.12 -12.85 7.08
N ILE A 195 11.83 -11.64 7.55
CA ILE A 195 12.40 -10.42 6.99
C ILE A 195 13.89 -10.22 7.31
N HIS A 196 14.44 -10.92 8.28
CA HIS A 196 15.86 -10.87 8.63
C HIS A 196 16.69 -11.86 7.79
N ASP A 197 16.16 -13.08 7.60
CA ASP A 197 16.80 -14.13 6.82
C ASP A 197 16.48 -14.06 5.32
N MET A 198 15.51 -13.21 4.93
CA MET A 198 15.01 -13.03 3.56
C MET A 198 14.57 -14.34 2.89
N LYS A 199 13.83 -15.18 3.64
CA LYS A 199 13.33 -16.48 3.19
C LYS A 199 12.04 -16.87 3.87
N TRP A 200 11.33 -17.85 3.30
CA TRP A 200 10.22 -18.50 3.96
C TRP A 200 10.67 -19.13 5.28
N ASP A 201 9.93 -18.89 6.36
CA ASP A 201 10.32 -19.31 7.71
C ASP A 201 9.67 -20.66 8.09
N PRO A 202 10.47 -21.72 8.32
CA PRO A 202 9.92 -23.04 8.66
C PRO A 202 9.05 -23.05 9.91
N TRP A 203 9.38 -22.23 10.93
CA TRP A 203 8.59 -22.15 12.16
C TRP A 203 7.21 -21.54 11.90
N LEU A 204 7.12 -20.51 11.04
CA LEU A 204 5.85 -19.92 10.64
C LEU A 204 5.03 -20.88 9.78
N LEU A 205 5.68 -21.65 8.89
CA LEU A 205 5.01 -22.67 8.09
C LEU A 205 4.43 -23.77 8.97
N ASP A 206 5.15 -24.21 9.99
CA ASP A 206 4.67 -25.19 10.97
C ASP A 206 3.53 -24.63 11.82
N LEU A 207 3.63 -23.37 12.28
CA LEU A 207 2.58 -22.70 13.07
C LEU A 207 1.25 -22.65 12.31
N PHE A 208 1.29 -22.28 11.03
CA PHE A 208 0.10 -22.21 10.18
C PHE A 208 -0.21 -23.52 9.45
N ASP A 209 0.58 -24.58 9.63
CA ASP A 209 0.43 -25.90 8.97
C ASP A 209 0.26 -25.77 7.45
N ILE A 210 1.23 -25.09 6.82
CA ILE A 210 1.27 -24.80 5.38
C ILE A 210 2.45 -25.53 4.75
N PRO A 211 2.21 -26.43 3.75
CA PRO A 211 3.28 -27.11 3.03
C PRO A 211 4.17 -26.14 2.25
N ALA A 212 5.48 -26.20 2.48
CA ALA A 212 6.45 -25.33 1.80
C ALA A 212 6.42 -25.45 0.27
N SER A 213 5.99 -26.62 -0.25
CA SER A 213 5.84 -26.87 -1.70
C SER A 213 4.84 -25.98 -2.41
N MET A 214 3.93 -25.33 -1.66
CA MET A 214 2.95 -24.40 -2.22
C MET A 214 3.53 -23.02 -2.53
N LEU A 215 4.67 -22.67 -1.89
CA LEU A 215 5.16 -21.30 -1.89
C LEU A 215 5.91 -20.96 -3.17
N PRO A 216 5.80 -19.69 -3.66
CA PRO A 216 6.58 -19.21 -4.80
C PRO A 216 8.06 -19.03 -4.45
N GLU A 217 8.92 -19.02 -5.47
CA GLU A 217 10.29 -18.53 -5.34
C GLU A 217 10.28 -17.05 -5.01
N VAL A 218 11.05 -16.59 -4.02
CA VAL A 218 11.16 -15.17 -3.67
C VAL A 218 12.34 -14.55 -4.41
N ARG A 219 12.09 -13.46 -5.12
CA ARG A 219 13.08 -12.72 -5.91
C ARG A 219 13.17 -11.25 -5.47
N PRO A 220 14.28 -10.55 -5.77
CA PRO A 220 14.34 -9.09 -5.62
C PRO A 220 13.24 -8.39 -6.44
N SER A 221 12.74 -7.25 -5.96
CA SER A 221 11.66 -6.49 -6.63
C SER A 221 12.02 -6.05 -8.04
N SER A 222 13.30 -5.74 -8.29
CA SER A 222 13.85 -5.45 -9.62
C SER A 222 14.76 -6.58 -10.05
N GLY A 223 14.37 -7.33 -11.09
CA GLY A 223 15.09 -8.53 -11.51
C GLY A 223 14.39 -9.33 -12.62
N ASP A 224 14.83 -10.55 -12.83
CA ASP A 224 14.26 -11.43 -13.86
C ASP A 224 13.07 -12.22 -13.32
N PHE A 225 11.88 -11.96 -13.87
CA PHE A 225 10.65 -12.73 -13.61
C PHE A 225 10.19 -13.51 -14.86
N GLY A 226 11.05 -13.69 -15.86
CA GLY A 226 10.74 -14.40 -17.09
C GLY A 226 10.26 -13.48 -18.21
N VAL A 227 9.55 -14.08 -19.15
CA VAL A 227 8.98 -13.37 -20.31
C VAL A 227 7.53 -13.78 -20.50
N THR A 228 6.75 -12.89 -21.08
CA THR A 228 5.36 -13.20 -21.43
C THR A 228 5.28 -14.34 -22.45
N ARG A 229 4.36 -15.28 -22.23
CA ARG A 229 4.03 -16.39 -23.13
C ARG A 229 2.57 -16.37 -23.57
N ASN A 230 1.74 -15.64 -22.83
CA ASN A 230 0.31 -15.57 -23.10
C ASN A 230 0.07 -14.92 -24.48
N PRO A 231 -0.63 -15.60 -25.42
CA PRO A 231 -0.87 -15.05 -26.77
C PRO A 231 -1.79 -13.83 -26.79
N ALA A 232 -2.58 -13.59 -25.74
CA ALA A 232 -3.38 -12.37 -25.60
C ALA A 232 -2.53 -11.13 -25.29
N VAL A 233 -1.27 -11.36 -24.87
CA VAL A 233 -0.29 -10.32 -24.57
C VAL A 233 0.98 -10.71 -25.33
N PHE A 234 1.50 -9.85 -26.15
CA PHE A 234 2.67 -10.14 -26.99
C PHE A 234 3.69 -11.09 -26.34
N PRO A 235 3.92 -12.31 -26.90
CA PRO A 235 4.92 -13.21 -26.36
C PRO A 235 6.33 -12.61 -26.45
N GLY A 236 7.15 -12.86 -25.43
CA GLY A 236 8.55 -12.48 -25.42
C GLY A 236 8.86 -11.11 -24.83
N VAL A 237 7.88 -10.40 -24.24
CA VAL A 237 8.17 -9.18 -23.48
C VAL A 237 8.70 -9.54 -22.09
N PRO A 238 9.87 -9.02 -21.67
CA PRO A 238 10.43 -9.32 -20.36
C PRO A 238 9.57 -8.77 -19.21
N ILE A 239 9.39 -9.56 -18.14
CA ILE A 239 8.82 -9.10 -16.87
C ILE A 239 10.00 -8.88 -15.94
N ARG A 240 10.20 -7.62 -15.47
CA ARG A 240 11.45 -7.21 -14.81
C ARG A 240 11.27 -6.45 -13.49
N GLY A 241 10.06 -6.18 -13.07
CA GLY A 241 9.76 -5.54 -11.80
C GLY A 241 8.49 -6.09 -11.19
N ILE A 242 8.51 -6.39 -9.89
CA ILE A 242 7.31 -6.72 -9.10
C ILE A 242 7.44 -6.05 -7.74
N ALA A 243 6.38 -5.40 -7.28
CA ALA A 243 6.28 -4.90 -5.91
C ALA A 243 4.83 -4.76 -5.46
N GLY A 244 4.58 -4.95 -4.16
CA GLY A 244 3.30 -4.59 -3.55
C GLY A 244 3.00 -3.09 -3.70
N ASP A 245 1.73 -2.74 -3.78
CA ASP A 245 1.26 -1.38 -4.14
C ASP A 245 1.89 -0.25 -3.31
N GLN A 246 1.99 -0.43 -2.00
CA GLN A 246 2.52 0.60 -1.10
C GLN A 246 4.05 0.74 -1.23
N GLN A 247 4.76 -0.38 -1.42
CA GLN A 247 6.20 -0.37 -1.67
C GLN A 247 6.53 0.15 -3.07
N ALA A 248 5.72 -0.18 -4.07
CA ALA A 248 5.84 0.40 -5.41
C ALA A 248 5.63 1.92 -5.37
N ALA A 249 4.63 2.41 -4.62
CA ALA A 249 4.41 3.85 -4.44
C ALA A 249 5.60 4.54 -3.74
N LEU A 250 6.18 3.92 -2.71
CA LEU A 250 7.38 4.43 -2.04
C LEU A 250 8.55 4.57 -3.03
N PHE A 251 8.75 3.56 -3.88
CA PHE A 251 9.77 3.56 -4.92
C PHE A 251 9.49 4.58 -6.02
N GLY A 252 8.23 4.67 -6.50
CA GLY A 252 7.80 5.62 -7.50
C GLY A 252 7.87 7.09 -7.03
N GLN A 253 7.74 7.30 -5.73
CA GLN A 253 7.99 8.60 -5.07
C GLN A 253 9.48 8.88 -4.84
N CYS A 254 10.38 8.01 -5.33
CA CYS A 254 11.83 8.11 -5.18
C CYS A 254 12.32 8.23 -3.73
N CYS A 255 11.63 7.59 -2.78
CA CYS A 255 12.01 7.53 -1.37
C CYS A 255 13.16 6.52 -1.16
N PHE A 256 14.32 6.75 -1.75
CA PHE A 256 15.46 5.83 -1.79
C PHE A 256 16.42 5.99 -0.61
N SER A 257 16.14 6.89 0.34
CA SER A 257 17.04 7.16 1.46
C SER A 257 16.28 7.11 2.79
N PRO A 258 16.96 6.69 3.89
CA PRO A 258 16.34 6.71 5.21
C PRO A 258 15.80 8.09 5.58
N GLY A 259 14.58 8.12 6.15
CA GLY A 259 13.87 9.33 6.51
C GLY A 259 13.01 9.93 5.39
N GLN A 260 13.13 9.48 4.16
CA GLN A 260 12.17 9.82 3.11
C GLN A 260 10.91 8.95 3.27
N ALA A 261 9.76 9.59 3.20
CA ALA A 261 8.48 8.92 3.37
C ALA A 261 7.49 9.29 2.28
N LYS A 262 6.52 8.40 2.06
CA LYS A 262 5.35 8.69 1.24
C LYS A 262 4.08 8.55 2.07
N ASN A 263 3.08 9.39 1.79
CA ASN A 263 1.73 9.26 2.35
C ASN A 263 0.67 9.32 1.25
N THR A 264 -0.08 8.24 1.09
CA THR A 264 -1.21 8.19 0.15
C THR A 264 -2.49 8.57 0.88
N TYR A 265 -3.11 9.68 0.48
CA TYR A 265 -4.38 10.18 1.00
C TYR A 265 -5.56 9.59 0.22
N GLY A 266 -5.96 8.37 0.59
CA GLY A 266 -7.14 7.69 0.06
C GLY A 266 -8.35 7.77 1.01
N THR A 267 -9.14 6.72 1.12
CA THR A 267 -10.19 6.55 2.15
C THR A 267 -9.62 6.73 3.55
N GLY A 268 -8.50 6.08 3.82
CA GLY A 268 -7.57 6.37 4.92
C GLY A 268 -6.25 6.92 4.38
N CYS A 269 -5.22 7.06 5.24
CA CYS A 269 -3.86 7.32 4.81
C CYS A 269 -2.98 6.08 5.03
N PHE A 270 -2.08 5.86 4.08
CA PHE A 270 -1.03 4.83 4.19
C PHE A 270 0.33 5.51 4.11
N LEU A 271 0.97 5.62 5.26
CA LEU A 271 2.29 6.23 5.43
C LEU A 271 3.36 5.15 5.47
N LEU A 272 4.34 5.24 4.57
CA LEU A 272 5.55 4.42 4.59
C LEU A 272 6.77 5.33 4.68
N MET A 273 7.69 5.01 5.60
CA MET A 273 8.98 5.69 5.75
C MET A 273 10.10 4.69 5.53
N ASN A 274 11.01 4.99 4.61
CA ASN A 274 12.25 4.23 4.43
C ASN A 274 13.10 4.35 5.70
N THR A 275 13.49 3.21 6.29
CA THR A 275 14.30 3.13 7.51
C THR A 275 15.73 2.64 7.25
N GLY A 276 16.07 2.33 5.99
CA GLY A 276 17.39 1.84 5.60
C GLY A 276 17.50 0.32 5.72
N HIS A 277 18.70 -0.15 6.06
CA HIS A 277 19.06 -1.57 5.99
C HIS A 277 18.84 -2.37 7.26
N GLU A 278 18.33 -1.76 8.32
CA GLU A 278 18.04 -2.44 9.58
C GLU A 278 16.53 -2.55 9.79
N ALA A 279 16.04 -3.77 10.03
CA ALA A 279 14.65 -4.00 10.38
C ALA A 279 14.38 -3.44 11.77
N CYS A 280 13.43 -2.55 11.87
CA CYS A 280 13.04 -1.89 13.12
C CYS A 280 11.90 -2.66 13.78
N GLU A 281 12.02 -3.00 15.06
CA GLU A 281 10.91 -3.54 15.84
C GLU A 281 10.09 -2.39 16.42
N SER A 282 8.84 -2.26 15.96
CA SER A 282 7.97 -1.19 16.42
C SER A 282 7.41 -1.48 17.81
N LYS A 283 7.50 -0.48 18.70
CA LYS A 283 6.86 -0.46 20.04
C LYS A 283 5.53 0.31 20.05
N ASN A 284 5.26 1.01 18.95
CA ASN A 284 4.04 1.82 18.78
C ASN A 284 3.01 1.13 17.86
N GLY A 285 3.21 -0.18 17.58
CA GLY A 285 2.27 -0.98 16.78
C GLY A 285 2.28 -0.66 15.28
N LEU A 286 3.38 -0.10 14.78
CA LEU A 286 3.62 0.05 13.35
C LEU A 286 4.04 -1.31 12.76
N VAL A 287 3.97 -1.41 11.46
CA VAL A 287 4.40 -2.60 10.73
C VAL A 287 5.76 -2.36 10.09
N THR A 288 6.71 -3.26 10.34
CA THR A 288 7.97 -3.29 9.60
C THR A 288 7.81 -4.17 8.37
N THR A 289 8.16 -3.66 7.21
CA THR A 289 8.04 -4.35 5.94
C THR A 289 9.31 -4.21 5.11
N VAL A 290 9.53 -5.12 4.17
CA VAL A 290 10.64 -5.00 3.21
C VAL A 290 10.26 -3.97 2.16
N ALA A 291 11.13 -3.00 1.91
CA ALA A 291 10.96 -2.02 0.84
C ALA A 291 11.40 -2.59 -0.51
N ALA A 292 10.84 -2.06 -1.60
CA ALA A 292 11.34 -2.36 -2.93
C ALA A 292 12.69 -1.70 -3.15
N SER A 293 13.63 -2.42 -3.74
CA SER A 293 15.00 -1.94 -3.96
C SER A 293 15.42 -2.04 -5.42
N ALA A 294 16.35 -1.15 -5.81
CA ALA A 294 16.98 -1.15 -7.13
C ALA A 294 17.86 -2.40 -7.34
N PRO A 295 18.23 -2.75 -8.59
CA PRO A 295 19.00 -3.96 -8.90
C PRO A 295 20.40 -3.98 -8.26
N ASP A 296 20.98 -2.80 -7.98
CA ASP A 296 22.31 -2.60 -7.40
C ASP A 296 22.30 -2.42 -5.88
N ALA A 297 21.16 -2.61 -5.23
CA ALA A 297 21.03 -2.51 -3.78
C ALA A 297 21.97 -3.50 -3.07
N LYS A 298 22.65 -3.02 -2.01
CA LYS A 298 23.68 -3.82 -1.30
C LYS A 298 23.10 -4.81 -0.28
N GLY A 299 21.79 -4.87 -0.15
CA GLY A 299 21.09 -5.74 0.80
C GLY A 299 19.63 -5.36 0.90
N PRO A 300 18.87 -6.00 1.80
CA PRO A 300 17.48 -5.63 2.01
C PRO A 300 17.36 -4.19 2.54
N GLU A 301 16.33 -3.51 2.11
CA GLU A 301 15.88 -2.23 2.64
C GLU A 301 14.54 -2.41 3.32
N TYR A 302 14.30 -1.63 4.37
CA TYR A 302 13.08 -1.74 5.17
C TYR A 302 12.32 -0.43 5.21
N ALA A 303 11.03 -0.54 5.47
CA ALA A 303 10.17 0.60 5.74
C ALA A 303 9.29 0.32 6.95
N LEU A 304 8.99 1.37 7.72
CA LEU A 304 7.89 1.37 8.67
C LEU A 304 6.60 1.81 7.98
N GLU A 305 5.54 1.06 8.22
CA GLU A 305 4.20 1.35 7.70
C GLU A 305 3.25 1.66 8.85
N GLY A 306 2.51 2.76 8.72
CA GLY A 306 1.40 3.12 9.59
C GLY A 306 0.19 3.55 8.78
N SER A 307 -1.00 3.33 9.34
CA SER A 307 -2.26 3.64 8.67
C SER A 307 -3.10 4.57 9.53
N VAL A 308 -3.67 5.60 8.89
CA VAL A 308 -4.77 6.41 9.42
C VAL A 308 -6.06 5.87 8.81
N PHE A 309 -7.02 5.46 9.64
CA PHE A 309 -8.24 4.81 9.14
C PHE A 309 -9.22 5.77 8.46
N MET A 310 -9.24 7.03 8.89
CA MET A 310 -10.20 8.03 8.41
C MET A 310 -9.47 9.25 7.83
N SER A 311 -9.45 9.33 6.49
CA SER A 311 -8.92 10.46 5.73
C SER A 311 -9.98 10.98 4.75
N GLY A 312 -9.91 10.64 3.48
CA GLY A 312 -10.91 11.00 2.49
C GLY A 312 -12.33 10.58 2.87
N ALA A 313 -12.47 9.47 3.61
CA ALA A 313 -13.75 9.04 4.15
C ALA A 313 -14.38 10.05 5.11
N LEU A 314 -13.59 10.79 5.89
CA LEU A 314 -14.10 11.88 6.73
C LEU A 314 -14.70 13.00 5.88
N LEU A 315 -14.05 13.38 4.78
CA LEU A 315 -14.53 14.43 3.88
C LEU A 315 -15.80 13.98 3.13
N GLN A 316 -15.85 12.72 2.71
CA GLN A 316 -17.07 12.13 2.15
C GLN A 316 -18.22 12.12 3.15
N TRP A 317 -17.96 11.76 4.41
CA TRP A 317 -18.95 11.79 5.47
C TRP A 317 -19.49 13.19 5.73
N LEU A 318 -18.63 14.24 5.67
CA LEU A 318 -19.09 15.65 5.77
C LEU A 318 -20.04 16.03 4.63
N ARG A 319 -19.85 15.46 3.43
CA ARG A 319 -20.69 15.68 2.26
C ARG A 319 -21.97 14.87 2.35
N ASP A 320 -21.85 13.56 2.47
CA ASP A 320 -22.94 12.58 2.20
C ASP A 320 -23.90 12.46 3.38
N GLU A 321 -23.37 12.51 4.63
CA GLU A 321 -24.17 12.28 5.83
C GLU A 321 -24.46 13.59 6.59
N MET A 322 -23.49 14.50 6.65
CA MET A 322 -23.65 15.73 7.42
C MET A 322 -24.21 16.89 6.58
N GLY A 323 -24.09 16.82 5.26
CA GLY A 323 -24.52 17.89 4.35
C GLY A 323 -23.82 19.24 4.63
N LEU A 324 -22.58 19.19 5.14
CA LEU A 324 -21.81 20.40 5.45
C LEU A 324 -21.04 20.95 4.26
N ILE A 325 -20.86 20.17 3.22
CA ILE A 325 -20.21 20.56 1.96
C ILE A 325 -20.96 19.92 0.79
N ASP A 326 -20.96 20.56 -0.37
CA ASP A 326 -21.55 20.03 -1.60
C ASP A 326 -20.53 19.21 -2.40
N ASP A 327 -19.27 19.64 -2.42
CA ASP A 327 -18.14 18.93 -3.03
C ASP A 327 -16.94 18.91 -2.06
N VAL A 328 -16.18 17.82 -2.08
CA VAL A 328 -14.93 17.70 -1.31
C VAL A 328 -13.90 18.74 -1.77
N ALA A 329 -13.92 19.14 -3.04
CA ALA A 329 -13.04 20.18 -3.57
C ALA A 329 -13.24 21.53 -2.89
N ASP A 330 -14.47 21.85 -2.45
CA ASP A 330 -14.79 23.13 -1.79
C ASP A 330 -14.13 23.28 -0.42
N THR A 331 -13.70 22.19 0.20
CA THR A 331 -13.12 22.18 1.55
C THR A 331 -11.90 23.08 1.68
N CYS A 332 -11.11 23.25 0.63
CA CYS A 332 -9.94 24.12 0.62
C CYS A 332 -10.34 25.60 0.84
N GLU A 333 -11.30 26.09 0.05
CA GLU A 333 -11.77 27.47 0.15
C GLU A 333 -12.53 27.73 1.45
N ILE A 334 -13.36 26.77 1.87
CA ILE A 334 -14.09 26.85 3.15
C ILE A 334 -13.10 26.94 4.32
N ALA A 335 -12.06 26.12 4.34
CA ALA A 335 -11.06 26.17 5.41
C ALA A 335 -10.27 27.48 5.44
N ARG A 336 -9.98 28.06 4.26
CA ARG A 336 -9.29 29.35 4.12
C ARG A 336 -10.18 30.55 4.45
N SER A 337 -11.50 30.38 4.49
CA SER A 337 -12.45 31.48 4.81
C SER A 337 -12.46 31.91 6.29
N VAL A 338 -11.78 31.15 7.15
CA VAL A 338 -11.62 31.45 8.58
C VAL A 338 -10.14 31.35 8.95
N ASP A 339 -9.70 32.19 9.89
CA ASP A 339 -8.29 32.31 10.30
C ASP A 339 -7.82 31.11 11.14
N SER A 340 -8.74 30.47 11.87
CA SER A 340 -8.46 29.35 12.76
C SER A 340 -9.68 28.44 12.89
N THR A 341 -9.56 27.33 13.63
CA THR A 341 -10.71 26.50 14.04
C THR A 341 -11.43 27.07 15.28
N GLU A 342 -10.98 28.19 15.84
CA GLU A 342 -11.44 28.72 17.11
C GLU A 342 -11.46 27.69 18.26
N GLY A 343 -10.46 26.79 18.25
CA GLY A 343 -10.31 25.76 19.27
C GLY A 343 -11.18 24.51 19.03
N VAL A 344 -11.86 24.41 17.89
CA VAL A 344 -12.57 23.18 17.51
C VAL A 344 -11.57 22.13 17.01
N TYR A 345 -11.62 20.92 17.57
CA TYR A 345 -10.87 19.76 17.12
C TYR A 345 -11.82 18.61 16.84
N ILE A 346 -11.54 17.85 15.79
CA ILE A 346 -12.27 16.63 15.42
C ILE A 346 -11.30 15.45 15.49
N VAL A 347 -11.63 14.45 16.30
CA VAL A 347 -10.94 13.16 16.34
C VAL A 347 -11.80 12.15 15.59
N PRO A 348 -11.46 11.77 14.34
CA PRO A 348 -12.34 10.98 13.49
C PRO A 348 -12.21 9.48 13.76
N ALA A 349 -12.37 9.06 15.01
CA ALA A 349 -12.27 7.66 15.44
C ALA A 349 -13.55 6.86 15.11
N PHE A 350 -14.07 6.92 13.88
CA PHE A 350 -15.34 6.27 13.52
C PHE A 350 -15.27 4.74 13.61
N THR A 351 -14.10 4.18 13.38
CA THR A 351 -13.79 2.74 13.49
C THR A 351 -12.73 2.44 14.55
N GLY A 352 -12.62 3.32 15.56
CA GLY A 352 -11.55 3.29 16.54
C GLY A 352 -10.33 4.13 16.12
N LEU A 353 -9.32 4.14 16.98
CA LEU A 353 -8.01 4.75 16.72
C LEU A 353 -6.98 3.66 16.42
N GLY A 354 -6.25 3.79 15.32
CA GLY A 354 -5.10 2.95 14.97
C GLY A 354 -3.81 3.37 15.68
N ALA A 355 -2.68 3.07 15.08
CA ALA A 355 -1.37 3.48 15.59
C ALA A 355 -1.29 5.02 15.76
N PRO A 356 -0.64 5.52 16.81
CA PRO A 356 0.01 4.78 17.91
C PRO A 356 -0.93 4.45 19.09
N TYR A 357 -2.22 4.74 19.00
CA TYR A 357 -3.16 4.69 20.14
C TYR A 357 -3.78 3.33 20.39
N TRP A 358 -4.10 2.57 19.35
CA TRP A 358 -4.69 1.22 19.38
C TRP A 358 -5.91 1.09 20.32
N ASP A 359 -6.88 1.97 20.14
CA ASP A 359 -8.13 1.98 20.90
C ASP A 359 -9.32 1.70 19.95
N ALA A 360 -9.72 0.44 19.84
CA ALA A 360 -10.82 -0.01 18.98
C ALA A 360 -12.19 0.50 19.45
N GLU A 361 -12.32 0.84 20.75
CA GLU A 361 -13.56 1.33 21.35
C GLU A 361 -13.72 2.86 21.25
N ALA A 362 -12.65 3.59 20.92
CA ALA A 362 -12.74 5.03 20.68
C ALA A 362 -13.76 5.33 19.57
N ARG A 363 -14.44 6.46 19.69
CA ARG A 363 -15.44 6.92 18.71
C ARG A 363 -15.18 8.36 18.33
N GLY A 364 -15.70 8.74 17.14
CA GLY A 364 -15.59 10.10 16.62
C GLY A 364 -16.00 11.13 17.67
N THR A 365 -15.11 12.10 17.94
CA THR A 365 -15.29 13.08 19.01
C THR A 365 -15.00 14.48 18.49
N VAL A 366 -15.86 15.44 18.84
CA VAL A 366 -15.66 16.86 18.55
C VAL A 366 -15.58 17.62 19.86
N VAL A 367 -14.55 18.41 20.03
CA VAL A 367 -14.32 19.24 21.22
C VAL A 367 -14.14 20.72 20.85
N GLY A 368 -14.31 21.61 21.81
CA GLY A 368 -14.05 23.05 21.63
C GLY A 368 -15.17 23.83 20.96
N LEU A 369 -16.35 23.24 20.75
CA LEU A 369 -17.49 23.96 20.17
C LEU A 369 -17.99 25.08 21.10
N THR A 370 -18.19 26.25 20.53
CA THR A 370 -18.82 27.41 21.16
C THR A 370 -20.01 27.88 20.32
N ARG A 371 -20.79 28.84 20.85
CA ARG A 371 -21.89 29.43 20.07
C ARG A 371 -21.41 30.15 18.80
N GLY A 372 -20.14 30.57 18.77
CA GLY A 372 -19.51 31.20 17.59
C GLY A 372 -18.98 30.22 16.55
N SER A 373 -18.94 28.92 16.86
CA SER A 373 -18.44 27.92 15.90
C SER A 373 -19.37 27.84 14.70
N THR A 374 -18.80 27.91 13.50
CA THR A 374 -19.52 27.89 12.21
C THR A 374 -19.18 26.65 11.42
N ARG A 375 -19.91 26.42 10.32
CA ARG A 375 -19.62 25.37 9.35
C ARG A 375 -18.14 25.40 8.88
N ALA A 376 -17.61 26.60 8.62
CA ALA A 376 -16.22 26.73 8.15
C ALA A 376 -15.20 26.27 9.19
N HIS A 377 -15.40 26.60 10.48
CA HIS A 377 -14.54 26.10 11.56
C HIS A 377 -14.57 24.56 11.65
N PHE A 378 -15.75 23.97 11.46
CA PHE A 378 -15.92 22.52 11.49
C PHE A 378 -15.21 21.82 10.31
N VAL A 379 -15.39 22.31 9.09
CA VAL A 379 -14.74 21.78 7.88
C VAL A 379 -13.22 21.93 7.98
N ARG A 380 -12.74 23.09 8.46
CA ARG A 380 -11.31 23.30 8.70
C ARG A 380 -10.76 22.33 9.75
N ALA A 381 -11.43 22.14 10.86
CA ALA A 381 -11.02 21.19 11.90
C ALA A 381 -10.97 19.74 11.38
N ALA A 382 -11.86 19.37 10.47
CA ALA A 382 -11.80 18.08 9.81
C ALA A 382 -10.55 17.93 8.93
N LEU A 383 -10.20 18.92 8.11
CA LEU A 383 -8.95 18.88 7.32
C LEU A 383 -7.71 18.87 8.23
N GLU A 384 -7.66 19.73 9.24
CA GLU A 384 -6.53 19.77 10.20
C GLU A 384 -6.36 18.43 10.92
N SER A 385 -7.45 17.70 11.21
CA SER A 385 -7.40 16.40 11.86
C SER A 385 -6.64 15.34 11.05
N LEU A 386 -6.68 15.42 9.72
CA LEU A 386 -5.92 14.50 8.84
C LEU A 386 -4.41 14.71 9.03
N ALA A 387 -3.99 15.97 9.10
CA ALA A 387 -2.59 16.31 9.30
C ALA A 387 -2.08 15.94 10.71
N TYR A 388 -2.90 16.12 11.73
CA TYR A 388 -2.52 15.72 13.10
C TYR A 388 -2.33 14.21 13.22
N GLN A 389 -3.21 13.40 12.62
CA GLN A 389 -3.08 11.94 12.65
C GLN A 389 -1.81 11.47 11.94
N VAL A 390 -1.46 12.07 10.79
CA VAL A 390 -0.21 11.78 10.08
C VAL A 390 1.00 12.22 10.92
N HIS A 391 0.92 13.37 11.59
CA HIS A 391 1.97 13.82 12.53
C HIS A 391 2.21 12.78 13.64
N ASP A 392 1.14 12.24 14.26
CA ASP A 392 1.27 11.25 15.32
C ASP A 392 1.93 9.95 14.82
N LEU A 393 1.62 9.52 13.58
CA LEU A 393 2.30 8.38 12.96
C LEU A 393 3.79 8.66 12.71
N VAL A 394 4.13 9.84 12.19
CA VAL A 394 5.54 10.20 11.96
C VAL A 394 6.33 10.23 13.27
N VAL A 395 5.77 10.82 14.32
CA VAL A 395 6.41 10.81 15.65
C VAL A 395 6.64 9.39 16.15
N ALA A 396 5.69 8.49 15.95
CA ALA A 396 5.84 7.07 16.30
C ALA A 396 6.93 6.39 15.46
N MET A 397 6.96 6.65 14.14
CA MET A 397 7.99 6.11 13.24
C MET A 397 9.40 6.57 13.61
N GLU A 398 9.56 7.85 13.91
CA GLU A 398 10.83 8.41 14.36
C GLU A 398 11.29 7.84 15.71
N ALA A 399 10.34 7.63 16.64
CA ALA A 399 10.63 7.06 17.95
C ALA A 399 11.07 5.60 17.86
N ASP A 400 10.44 4.82 16.98
CA ASP A 400 10.74 3.40 16.82
C ASP A 400 12.02 3.16 16.00
N SER A 401 12.22 3.90 14.92
CA SER A 401 13.37 3.71 14.02
C SER A 401 14.63 4.48 14.43
N GLY A 402 14.49 5.55 15.20
CA GLY A 402 15.57 6.52 15.42
C GLY A 402 15.92 7.37 14.18
N VAL A 403 15.21 7.19 13.07
CA VAL A 403 15.41 7.92 11.81
C VAL A 403 14.46 9.11 11.79
N LYS A 404 14.97 10.31 11.50
CA LYS A 404 14.17 11.53 11.37
C LYS A 404 13.56 11.63 9.98
N LEU A 405 12.30 12.09 9.92
CA LEU A 405 11.67 12.43 8.65
C LEU A 405 12.46 13.55 7.97
N SER A 406 12.95 13.31 6.77
CA SER A 406 13.69 14.29 5.97
C SER A 406 12.84 14.93 4.88
N GLU A 407 11.85 14.20 4.37
CA GLU A 407 10.98 14.61 3.28
C GLU A 407 9.70 13.77 3.31
N LEU A 408 8.54 14.41 3.11
CA LEU A 408 7.27 13.71 2.91
C LEU A 408 6.78 13.89 1.48
N ASN A 409 6.64 12.79 0.76
CA ASN A 409 6.03 12.75 -0.55
C ASN A 409 4.57 12.35 -0.44
N VAL A 410 3.65 13.01 -1.16
CA VAL A 410 2.21 12.81 -1.00
C VAL A 410 1.53 12.51 -2.34
N ASP A 411 0.53 11.64 -2.29
CA ASP A 411 -0.37 11.37 -3.41
C ASP A 411 -1.80 11.06 -2.92
N GLY A 412 -2.67 10.67 -3.84
CA GLY A 412 -4.06 10.36 -3.55
C GLY A 412 -5.00 11.57 -3.62
N GLY A 413 -6.30 11.32 -3.45
CA GLY A 413 -7.34 12.31 -3.73
C GLY A 413 -7.27 13.58 -2.88
N ALA A 414 -7.08 13.46 -1.56
CA ALA A 414 -7.04 14.61 -0.66
C ALA A 414 -5.71 15.38 -0.72
N SER A 415 -4.66 14.85 -1.33
CA SER A 415 -3.42 15.60 -1.59
C SER A 415 -3.60 16.79 -2.55
N LYS A 416 -4.70 16.83 -3.29
CA LYS A 416 -5.07 17.96 -4.17
C LYS A 416 -5.50 19.20 -3.40
N ASN A 417 -5.73 19.10 -2.09
CA ASN A 417 -6.14 20.20 -1.22
C ASN A 417 -4.91 20.96 -0.72
N ASP A 418 -4.63 22.15 -1.28
CA ASP A 418 -3.45 22.95 -0.94
C ASP A 418 -3.45 23.44 0.51
N PHE A 419 -4.63 23.68 1.11
CA PHE A 419 -4.71 24.04 2.54
C PHE A 419 -4.20 22.87 3.39
N LEU A 420 -4.68 21.66 3.12
CA LEU A 420 -4.24 20.46 3.84
C LEU A 420 -2.74 20.22 3.64
N MET A 421 -2.22 20.39 2.44
CA MET A 421 -0.79 20.14 2.16
C MET A 421 0.11 21.13 2.90
N GLN A 422 -0.21 22.41 2.89
CA GLN A 422 0.54 23.41 3.66
C GLN A 422 0.44 23.14 5.17
N PHE A 423 -0.76 22.84 5.66
CA PHE A 423 -0.97 22.56 7.08
C PHE A 423 -0.23 21.26 7.52
N GLN A 424 -0.22 20.23 6.67
CA GLN A 424 0.56 19.02 6.93
C GLN A 424 2.07 19.30 6.98
N CYS A 425 2.57 20.08 6.04
CA CYS A 425 3.96 20.54 6.01
C CYS A 425 4.33 21.30 7.29
N ASP A 426 3.47 22.20 7.73
CA ASP A 426 3.64 22.97 8.96
C ASP A 426 3.65 22.09 10.21
N MET A 427 2.75 21.09 10.29
CA MET A 427 2.67 20.17 11.42
C MET A 427 3.89 19.24 11.50
N LEU A 428 4.42 18.79 10.39
CA LEU A 428 5.63 17.95 10.36
C LEU A 428 6.93 18.73 10.45
N ARG A 429 6.89 20.04 10.14
CA ARG A 429 8.08 20.90 10.05
C ARG A 429 9.14 20.38 9.08
N THR A 430 8.70 19.72 8.02
CA THR A 430 9.52 19.08 7.01
C THR A 430 8.91 19.40 5.65
N SER A 431 9.74 19.56 4.61
CA SER A 431 9.25 19.81 3.26
C SER A 431 8.31 18.69 2.78
N LEU A 432 7.25 19.09 2.08
CA LEU A 432 6.27 18.19 1.52
C LEU A 432 6.27 18.33 0.00
N HIS A 433 6.34 17.23 -0.70
CA HIS A 433 6.42 17.16 -2.16
C HIS A 433 5.19 16.46 -2.72
N ARG A 434 4.47 17.13 -3.63
CA ARG A 434 3.34 16.56 -4.36
C ARG A 434 3.71 16.43 -5.83
N PRO A 435 3.88 15.19 -6.37
CA PRO A 435 4.17 15.00 -7.78
C PRO A 435 2.98 15.43 -8.65
N GLN A 436 3.25 15.91 -9.84
CA GLN A 436 2.19 16.21 -10.81
C GLN A 436 1.49 14.93 -11.30
N ASN A 437 2.25 13.82 -11.35
CA ASN A 437 1.70 12.51 -11.69
C ASN A 437 1.26 11.79 -10.41
N ALA A 438 -0.04 11.60 -10.26
CA ALA A 438 -0.63 10.91 -9.10
C ALA A 438 -0.50 9.37 -9.16
N GLU A 439 -0.05 8.80 -10.29
CA GLU A 439 0.01 7.35 -10.53
C GLU A 439 1.34 6.74 -10.04
N THR A 440 1.78 7.16 -8.87
CA THR A 440 3.11 6.83 -8.30
C THR A 440 3.31 5.33 -8.09
N THR A 441 2.25 4.58 -7.82
CA THR A 441 2.28 3.11 -7.64
C THR A 441 2.69 2.41 -8.94
N ALA A 442 2.01 2.71 -10.04
CA ALA A 442 2.32 2.12 -11.34
C ALA A 442 3.68 2.57 -11.86
N VAL A 443 4.01 3.85 -11.68
CA VAL A 443 5.33 4.40 -12.03
C VAL A 443 6.44 3.68 -11.26
N GLY A 444 6.23 3.37 -9.98
CA GLY A 444 7.21 2.60 -9.19
C GLY A 444 7.48 1.21 -9.74
N ALA A 445 6.44 0.48 -10.14
CA ALA A 445 6.61 -0.83 -10.80
C ALA A 445 7.35 -0.70 -12.14
N ALA A 446 7.04 0.34 -12.93
CA ALA A 446 7.77 0.61 -14.17
C ALA A 446 9.24 0.95 -13.90
N TYR A 447 9.54 1.76 -12.89
CA TYR A 447 10.90 2.11 -12.51
C TYR A 447 11.72 0.88 -12.13
N LEU A 448 11.17 -0.02 -11.33
CA LEU A 448 11.81 -1.29 -10.97
C LEU A 448 12.13 -2.13 -12.23
N ALA A 449 11.18 -2.24 -13.16
CA ALA A 449 11.36 -2.98 -14.39
C ALA A 449 12.40 -2.32 -15.32
N GLY A 450 12.32 -1.03 -15.52
CA GLY A 450 13.21 -0.27 -16.40
C GLY A 450 14.64 -0.16 -15.87
N LEU A 451 14.86 -0.10 -14.54
CA LEU A 451 16.21 -0.17 -13.96
C LEU A 451 16.83 -1.55 -14.21
N SER A 452 16.08 -2.63 -14.09
CA SER A 452 16.56 -3.99 -14.36
C SER A 452 17.02 -4.21 -15.79
N THR A 453 16.47 -3.47 -16.76
CA THR A 453 16.82 -3.59 -18.18
C THR A 453 17.83 -2.54 -18.65
N GLY A 454 18.09 -1.51 -17.85
CA GLY A 454 18.87 -0.35 -18.26
C GLY A 454 18.07 0.64 -19.12
N PHE A 455 16.75 0.59 -19.10
CA PHE A 455 15.90 1.64 -19.69
C PHE A 455 16.12 2.98 -18.99
N TRP A 456 16.28 2.97 -17.67
CA TRP A 456 16.88 4.02 -16.85
C TRP A 456 18.16 3.49 -16.22
N GLU A 457 19.17 4.37 -16.12
CA GLU A 457 20.53 3.99 -15.74
C GLU A 457 20.71 3.85 -14.23
N SER A 458 19.96 4.64 -13.43
CA SER A 458 20.12 4.69 -11.97
C SER A 458 18.93 5.34 -11.26
N THR A 459 18.87 5.15 -9.94
CA THR A 459 17.91 5.85 -9.07
C THR A 459 18.12 7.36 -9.06
N ASP A 460 19.33 7.86 -9.29
CA ASP A 460 19.60 9.30 -9.41
C ASP A 460 18.98 9.90 -10.68
N GLN A 461 19.00 9.14 -11.79
CA GLN A 461 18.25 9.55 -12.98
C GLN A 461 16.76 9.66 -12.68
N LEU A 462 16.18 8.70 -11.99
CA LEU A 462 14.75 8.72 -11.61
C LEU A 462 14.41 9.93 -10.74
N ARG A 463 15.25 10.27 -9.76
CA ARG A 463 15.08 11.52 -8.98
C ARG A 463 15.06 12.76 -9.86
N GLY A 464 15.90 12.81 -10.88
CA GLY A 464 15.96 13.92 -11.83
C GLY A 464 14.71 14.10 -12.68
N LEU A 465 13.88 13.05 -12.84
CA LEU A 465 12.60 13.11 -13.56
C LEU A 465 11.49 13.81 -12.75
N ARG A 466 11.70 14.03 -11.45
CA ARG A 466 10.72 14.67 -10.52
C ARG A 466 10.84 16.20 -10.45
N THR A 467 11.44 16.87 -11.43
CA THR A 467 11.71 18.32 -11.41
C THR A 467 10.46 19.23 -11.42
N THR A 468 9.27 18.67 -11.56
CA THR A 468 8.00 19.40 -11.70
C THR A 468 7.07 19.24 -10.49
N ASP A 469 7.56 18.76 -9.36
CA ASP A 469 6.77 18.57 -8.15
C ASP A 469 6.37 19.93 -7.52
N ASP A 470 5.17 20.02 -6.98
CA ASP A 470 4.80 21.10 -6.05
C ASP A 470 5.50 20.85 -4.71
N VAL A 471 6.21 21.86 -4.22
CA VAL A 471 6.93 21.80 -2.95
C VAL A 471 6.33 22.78 -1.95
N TYR A 472 6.00 22.28 -0.77
CA TYR A 472 5.54 23.07 0.37
C TYR A 472 6.65 23.12 1.41
N GLU A 473 6.94 24.31 1.94
CA GLU A 473 7.90 24.54 3.00
C GLU A 473 7.19 24.99 4.29
N PRO A 474 7.68 24.62 5.48
CA PRO A 474 7.09 25.01 6.75
C PRO A 474 7.05 26.53 6.92
N GLN A 475 5.88 27.07 7.22
CA GLN A 475 5.64 28.52 7.38
C GLN A 475 5.16 28.89 8.79
N MET A 476 4.57 27.94 9.53
CA MET A 476 4.00 28.18 10.85
C MET A 476 5.10 28.42 11.90
N ASP A 477 4.91 29.44 12.75
CA ASP A 477 5.81 29.70 13.87
C ASP A 477 5.74 28.57 14.95
N HIS A 478 6.80 28.47 15.75
CA HIS A 478 6.94 27.41 16.74
C HIS A 478 5.89 27.45 17.85
N THR A 479 5.45 28.67 18.26
CA THR A 479 4.49 28.84 19.34
C THR A 479 3.13 28.30 18.90
N ARG A 480 2.68 28.74 17.74
CA ARG A 480 1.41 28.30 17.16
C ARG A 480 1.37 26.81 16.91
N HIS A 481 2.45 26.24 16.36
CA HIS A 481 2.61 24.81 16.17
C HIS A 481 2.44 24.02 17.48
N ALA A 482 3.14 24.44 18.55
CA ALA A 482 3.06 23.78 19.85
C ALA A 482 1.66 23.86 20.47
N GLU A 483 0.98 25.02 20.38
CA GLU A 483 -0.39 25.21 20.86
C GLU A 483 -1.38 24.26 20.16
N LEU A 484 -1.28 24.15 18.84
CA LEU A 484 -2.15 23.29 18.04
C LEU A 484 -1.97 21.81 18.39
N LEU A 485 -0.74 21.34 18.53
CA LEU A 485 -0.45 19.96 18.92
C LEU A 485 -0.88 19.68 20.38
N GLU A 486 -0.77 20.63 21.28
CA GLU A 486 -1.29 20.46 22.64
C GLU A 486 -2.82 20.36 22.65
N GLY A 487 -3.49 21.18 21.85
CA GLY A 487 -4.94 21.09 21.66
C GLY A 487 -5.38 19.76 21.08
N TRP A 488 -4.65 19.27 20.07
CA TRP A 488 -4.88 17.96 19.47
C TRP A 488 -4.73 16.82 20.48
N ARG A 489 -3.63 16.79 21.26
CA ARG A 489 -3.42 15.75 22.30
C ARG A 489 -4.54 15.74 23.33
N ARG A 490 -5.05 16.92 23.75
CA ARG A 490 -6.22 17.00 24.64
C ARG A 490 -7.47 16.43 23.98
N ALA A 491 -7.72 16.76 22.70
CA ALA A 491 -8.85 16.24 21.96
C ALA A 491 -8.81 14.70 21.84
N VAL A 492 -7.66 14.14 21.51
CA VAL A 492 -7.46 12.67 21.49
C VAL A 492 -7.69 12.07 22.88
N GLY A 493 -7.22 12.74 23.95
CA GLY A 493 -7.46 12.32 25.33
C GLY A 493 -8.95 12.23 25.69
N HIS A 494 -9.81 13.05 25.07
CA HIS A 494 -11.27 12.97 25.25
C HIS A 494 -11.91 11.82 24.43
N ALA A 495 -11.30 11.44 23.32
CA ALA A 495 -11.81 10.37 22.46
C ALA A 495 -11.40 8.96 22.94
N LYS A 496 -10.28 8.85 23.64
CA LYS A 496 -9.76 7.57 24.15
C LYS A 496 -10.65 7.02 25.27
N THR A 497 -10.74 5.67 25.31
CA THR A 497 -11.52 4.94 26.31
C THR A 497 -10.65 4.35 27.44
N LYS A 498 -9.32 4.38 27.26
CA LYS A 498 -8.33 3.86 28.23
C LYS A 498 -7.22 4.86 28.47
#